data_fcc5a26ac06129d9dd95b4d21250c718
#
_entry.id   fcc5a26ac06129d9dd95b4d21250c718
#
_cell.length_a   1.000
_cell.length_b   1.000
_cell.length_c   1.000
_cell.angle_alpha   90.00
_cell.angle_beta   90.00
_cell.angle_gamma   90.00
#
_symmetry.space_group_name_H-M   'P 1'
#
loop_
_entity.id
_entity.type
_entity.pdbx_description
1 polymer ?
#
loop_
_entity_poly.entity_id
_entity_poly.type
_entity_poly.pdbx_seq_one_letter_code
_entity_poly.pdbx_strand_id
1 'polypeptide(L)'
;MNVLCIGNSFSQDATRYLRQISNDEIYVRNLYIGGCSLETHMNNIKENNAYYEYQLDGEALEMKSINEALTQAQRDFITNQQVSHFSGIEWTYEPFIKYVIDYIKSACPNAKIVFHRTWSYDPKSNHGGFPYYNRDTNLMYEKIVEATSKITSKYSLPIIDNATSIQRARALDEFNEEKGGVSINRDGFHLSLDYGRYLAGLTMYEFFTGKSKKTVAFAPEGTDPAIIEKLKAL
;
A
#
# COMPACT_ATOMS: atom_id res chain seq x y z
N MET A 1 -17.82 4.60 -2.67
CA MET A 1 -16.55 5.02 -3.29
C MET A 1 -15.87 3.81 -3.86
N ASN A 2 -15.47 3.85 -5.14
CA ASN A 2 -14.85 2.72 -5.85
C ASN A 2 -13.35 2.96 -6.02
N VAL A 3 -12.53 2.11 -5.43
CA VAL A 3 -11.06 2.18 -5.47
C VAL A 3 -10.49 0.98 -6.21
N LEU A 4 -9.55 1.21 -7.12
CA LEU A 4 -8.74 0.16 -7.76
C LEU A 4 -7.28 0.33 -7.35
N CYS A 5 -6.69 -0.70 -6.75
CA CYS A 5 -5.29 -0.71 -6.38
C CYS A 5 -4.50 -1.55 -7.41
N ILE A 6 -3.58 -0.93 -8.14
CA ILE A 6 -2.65 -1.62 -9.04
C ILE A 6 -1.35 -1.84 -8.25
N GLY A 7 -1.08 -3.08 -7.85
CA GLY A 7 0.03 -3.32 -6.93
C GLY A 7 0.39 -4.80 -6.72
N ASN A 8 0.76 -5.09 -5.50
CA ASN A 8 1.27 -6.39 -5.06
C ASN A 8 0.78 -6.71 -3.63
N SER A 9 1.47 -7.60 -2.92
CA SER A 9 1.12 -7.99 -1.55
C SER A 9 1.03 -6.82 -0.55
N PHE A 10 1.73 -5.71 -0.81
CA PHE A 10 1.64 -4.53 0.05
C PHE A 10 0.31 -3.79 -0.11
N SER A 11 -0.24 -3.67 -1.33
CA SER A 11 -1.59 -3.13 -1.50
C SER A 11 -2.65 -4.07 -0.93
N GLN A 12 -2.47 -5.40 -1.09
CA GLN A 12 -3.36 -6.40 -0.50
C GLN A 12 -3.39 -6.28 1.03
N ASP A 13 -2.23 -6.19 1.69
CA ASP A 13 -2.16 -6.01 3.15
C ASP A 13 -2.83 -4.70 3.58
N ALA A 14 -2.52 -3.59 2.91
CA ALA A 14 -3.03 -2.27 3.29
C ALA A 14 -4.55 -2.11 3.14
N THR A 15 -5.15 -2.84 2.21
CA THR A 15 -6.59 -2.74 1.93
C THR A 15 -7.44 -3.78 2.64
N ARG A 16 -6.80 -4.75 3.35
CA ARG A 16 -7.50 -5.94 3.87
C ARG A 16 -8.71 -5.63 4.76
N TYR A 17 -8.64 -4.59 5.57
CA TYR A 17 -9.71 -4.18 6.47
C TYR A 17 -10.43 -2.90 6.06
N LEU A 18 -10.09 -2.33 4.90
CA LEU A 18 -10.60 -1.00 4.52
C LEU A 18 -12.12 -0.97 4.37
N ARG A 19 -12.71 -2.05 3.91
CA ARG A 19 -14.15 -2.19 3.79
C ARG A 19 -14.83 -2.16 5.16
N GLN A 20 -14.36 -2.95 6.12
CA GLN A 20 -14.90 -2.99 7.49
C GLN A 20 -14.64 -1.66 8.24
N ILE A 21 -13.43 -1.09 8.09
CA ILE A 21 -13.06 0.21 8.67
C ILE A 21 -14.01 1.30 8.17
N SER A 22 -14.38 1.28 6.90
CA SER A 22 -15.25 2.27 6.28
C SER A 22 -16.74 1.99 6.41
N ASN A 23 -17.13 0.90 7.09
CA ASN A 23 -18.52 0.44 7.17
C ASN A 23 -19.18 0.37 5.77
N ASP A 24 -18.51 -0.34 4.84
CA ASP A 24 -18.93 -0.53 3.45
C ASP A 24 -19.04 0.76 2.58
N GLU A 25 -18.50 1.91 3.05
CA GLU A 25 -18.46 3.13 2.22
C GLU A 25 -17.40 3.06 1.11
N ILE A 26 -16.34 2.23 1.27
CA ILE A 26 -15.23 2.08 0.33
C ILE A 26 -15.21 0.66 -0.22
N TYR A 27 -15.36 0.53 -1.54
CA TYR A 27 -15.24 -0.73 -2.27
C TYR A 27 -13.89 -0.78 -2.97
N VAL A 28 -13.02 -1.70 -2.52
CA VAL A 28 -11.68 -1.87 -3.07
C VAL A 28 -11.61 -3.10 -3.95
N ARG A 29 -10.91 -2.95 -5.06
CA ARG A 29 -10.39 -4.07 -5.87
C ARG A 29 -8.88 -3.95 -5.94
N ASN A 30 -8.17 -5.07 -5.80
CA ASN A 30 -6.75 -5.14 -6.07
C ASN A 30 -6.52 -5.82 -7.42
N LEU A 31 -5.64 -5.24 -8.24
CA LEU A 31 -4.94 -5.93 -9.32
C LEU A 31 -3.60 -6.38 -8.76
N TYR A 32 -3.52 -7.66 -8.43
CA TYR A 32 -2.44 -8.24 -7.65
C TYR A 32 -1.54 -9.14 -8.51
N ILE A 33 -0.25 -8.89 -8.44
CA ILE A 33 0.81 -9.84 -8.78
C ILE A 33 1.85 -9.75 -7.66
N GLY A 34 2.24 -10.88 -7.07
CA GLY A 34 3.26 -10.93 -6.02
C GLY A 34 4.59 -10.30 -6.47
N GLY A 35 5.12 -9.36 -5.70
CA GLY A 35 6.40 -8.69 -6.04
C GLY A 35 6.41 -7.85 -7.32
N CYS A 36 5.25 -7.44 -7.83
CA CYS A 36 5.13 -6.66 -9.08
C CYS A 36 5.75 -5.28 -8.94
N SER A 37 6.64 -4.92 -9.89
CA SER A 37 7.27 -3.61 -10.01
C SER A 37 6.53 -2.71 -11.01
N LEU A 38 6.83 -1.40 -10.99
CA LEU A 38 6.32 -0.46 -12.00
C LEU A 38 6.74 -0.84 -13.43
N GLU A 39 7.93 -1.39 -13.61
CA GLU A 39 8.39 -1.92 -14.89
C GLU A 39 7.51 -3.09 -15.35
N THR A 40 7.20 -4.02 -14.45
CA THR A 40 6.31 -5.15 -14.74
C THR A 40 4.90 -4.67 -15.10
N HIS A 41 4.36 -3.67 -14.37
CA HIS A 41 3.09 -3.06 -14.72
C HIS A 41 3.10 -2.47 -16.14
N MET A 42 4.14 -1.69 -16.49
CA MET A 42 4.29 -1.12 -17.84
C MET A 42 4.32 -2.21 -18.93
N ASN A 43 5.10 -3.27 -18.71
CA ASN A 43 5.23 -4.36 -19.69
C ASN A 43 3.89 -5.09 -19.88
N ASN A 44 3.18 -5.40 -18.77
CA ASN A 44 1.87 -6.03 -18.84
C ASN A 44 0.81 -5.13 -19.52
N ILE A 45 0.90 -3.81 -19.38
CA ILE A 45 0.04 -2.88 -20.12
C ILE A 45 0.33 -2.97 -21.64
N LYS A 46 1.61 -2.92 -22.03
CA LYS A 46 2.02 -2.96 -23.46
C LYS A 46 1.57 -4.23 -24.16
N GLU A 47 1.66 -5.36 -23.45
CA GLU A 47 1.32 -6.69 -23.96
C GLU A 47 -0.16 -7.07 -23.72
N ASN A 48 -0.89 -6.25 -22.96
CA ASN A 48 -2.26 -6.51 -22.48
C ASN A 48 -2.40 -7.86 -21.76
N ASN A 49 -1.41 -8.21 -20.93
CA ASN A 49 -1.39 -9.48 -20.21
C ASN A 49 -2.42 -9.54 -19.08
N ALA A 50 -3.26 -10.57 -19.08
CA ALA A 50 -4.23 -10.86 -18.01
C ALA A 50 -3.61 -11.70 -16.88
N TYR A 51 -2.52 -11.21 -16.29
CA TYR A 51 -1.75 -11.91 -15.26
C TYR A 51 -2.08 -11.49 -13.82
N TYR A 52 -3.00 -10.54 -13.66
CA TYR A 52 -3.35 -10.03 -12.33
C TYR A 52 -4.50 -10.81 -11.74
N GLU A 53 -4.34 -11.27 -10.50
CA GLU A 53 -5.49 -11.63 -9.69
C GLU A 53 -6.33 -10.36 -9.45
N TYR A 54 -7.59 -10.37 -9.90
CA TYR A 54 -8.55 -9.32 -9.59
C TYR A 54 -9.24 -9.70 -8.28
N GLN A 55 -8.82 -9.05 -7.20
CA GLN A 55 -9.20 -9.45 -5.84
C GLN A 55 -10.30 -8.56 -5.24
N LEU A 56 -11.14 -9.17 -4.39
CA LEU A 56 -12.01 -8.51 -3.43
C LEU A 56 -11.59 -8.96 -2.03
N ASP A 57 -11.32 -8.01 -1.12
CA ASP A 57 -10.94 -8.28 0.26
C ASP A 57 -9.78 -9.29 0.42
N GLY A 58 -8.86 -9.31 -0.56
CA GLY A 58 -7.70 -10.19 -0.63
C GLY A 58 -7.94 -11.56 -1.25
N GLU A 59 -9.19 -11.87 -1.67
CA GLU A 59 -9.55 -13.11 -2.35
C GLU A 59 -9.62 -12.91 -3.86
N ALA A 60 -8.96 -13.78 -4.63
CA ALA A 60 -8.98 -13.75 -6.09
C ALA A 60 -10.35 -14.15 -6.62
N LEU A 61 -10.93 -13.31 -7.47
CA LEU A 61 -12.19 -13.59 -8.17
C LEU A 61 -11.95 -14.16 -9.57
N GLU A 62 -11.02 -13.54 -10.30
CA GLU A 62 -10.70 -13.85 -11.68
C GLU A 62 -9.33 -13.28 -12.05
N MET A 63 -8.78 -13.69 -13.18
CA MET A 63 -7.57 -13.10 -13.76
C MET A 63 -7.95 -12.00 -14.74
N LYS A 64 -7.24 -10.85 -14.66
CA LYS A 64 -7.47 -9.69 -15.54
C LYS A 64 -6.18 -9.05 -16.01
N SER A 65 -6.28 -8.33 -17.13
CA SER A 65 -5.33 -7.31 -17.51
C SER A 65 -5.67 -5.97 -16.81
N ILE A 66 -4.72 -5.05 -16.79
CA ILE A 66 -4.95 -3.69 -16.29
C ILE A 66 -6.06 -3.01 -17.12
N ASN A 67 -6.07 -3.21 -18.45
CA ASN A 67 -7.07 -2.65 -19.32
C ASN A 67 -8.50 -3.10 -18.96
N GLU A 68 -8.71 -4.40 -18.79
CA GLU A 68 -10.02 -4.96 -18.42
C GLU A 68 -10.50 -4.40 -17.08
N ALA A 69 -9.62 -4.30 -16.08
CA ALA A 69 -9.99 -3.78 -14.77
C ALA A 69 -10.30 -2.27 -14.77
N LEU A 70 -9.59 -1.49 -15.61
CA LEU A 70 -9.84 -0.06 -15.74
C LEU A 70 -11.18 0.22 -16.46
N THR A 71 -11.52 -0.57 -17.47
CA THR A 71 -12.71 -0.35 -18.31
C THR A 71 -13.99 -0.98 -17.74
N GLN A 72 -13.88 -1.92 -16.80
CA GLN A 72 -15.01 -2.67 -16.25
C GLN A 72 -15.98 -1.80 -15.45
N ALA A 73 -15.50 -0.77 -14.74
CA ALA A 73 -16.32 0.08 -13.89
C ALA A 73 -15.68 1.47 -13.70
N GLN A 74 -16.51 2.45 -13.40
CA GLN A 74 -16.01 3.77 -12.99
C GLN A 74 -15.27 3.66 -11.66
N ARG A 75 -14.16 4.39 -11.57
CA ARG A 75 -13.30 4.46 -10.38
C ARG A 75 -13.23 5.89 -9.87
N ASP A 76 -13.40 6.06 -8.56
CA ASP A 76 -13.17 7.35 -7.91
C ASP A 76 -11.66 7.57 -7.71
N PHE A 77 -10.95 6.50 -7.31
CA PHE A 77 -9.51 6.50 -7.11
C PHE A 77 -8.84 5.29 -7.73
N ILE A 78 -7.65 5.50 -8.26
CA ILE A 78 -6.76 4.43 -8.70
C ILE A 78 -5.41 4.64 -8.02
N THR A 79 -4.95 3.64 -7.24
CA THR A 79 -3.65 3.71 -6.60
C THR A 79 -2.61 2.92 -7.38
N ASN A 80 -1.37 3.37 -7.35
CA ASN A 80 -0.21 2.64 -7.81
C ASN A 80 0.91 2.75 -6.78
N GLN A 81 1.89 1.87 -6.86
CA GLN A 81 3.03 1.79 -5.95
C GLN A 81 4.25 1.19 -6.64
N GLN A 82 5.43 1.38 -6.08
CA GLN A 82 6.61 0.61 -6.48
C GLN A 82 6.70 -0.68 -5.64
N VAL A 83 7.36 -1.72 -6.17
CA VAL A 83 7.69 -2.92 -5.38
C VAL A 83 8.58 -2.54 -4.19
N SER A 84 8.34 -3.19 -3.05
CA SER A 84 8.89 -2.77 -1.76
C SER A 84 10.41 -2.58 -1.74
N HIS A 85 11.17 -3.51 -2.34
CA HIS A 85 12.63 -3.43 -2.34
C HIS A 85 13.20 -2.34 -3.27
N PHE A 86 12.40 -1.81 -4.19
CA PHE A 86 12.77 -0.67 -5.05
C PHE A 86 12.15 0.65 -4.61
N SER A 87 11.28 0.65 -3.60
CA SER A 87 10.53 1.85 -3.20
C SER A 87 11.41 3.03 -2.80
N GLY A 88 12.60 2.80 -2.24
CA GLY A 88 13.58 3.84 -1.89
C GLY A 88 14.64 4.08 -2.95
N ILE A 89 14.53 3.50 -4.15
CA ILE A 89 15.54 3.59 -5.21
C ILE A 89 14.99 4.42 -6.37
N GLU A 90 15.31 5.72 -6.39
CA GLU A 90 14.69 6.71 -7.27
C GLU A 90 14.73 6.35 -8.77
N TRP A 91 15.87 5.86 -9.28
CA TRP A 91 16.03 5.54 -10.71
C TRP A 91 15.17 4.35 -11.19
N THR A 92 14.57 3.58 -10.28
CA THR A 92 13.66 2.47 -10.62
C THR A 92 12.24 2.93 -10.96
N TYR A 93 11.96 4.20 -10.84
CA TYR A 93 10.62 4.73 -11.12
C TYR A 93 10.43 5.11 -12.58
N GLU A 94 11.43 5.73 -13.18
CA GLU A 94 11.35 6.21 -14.55
C GLU A 94 11.96 5.24 -15.56
N PRO A 95 11.39 5.08 -16.75
CA PRO A 95 10.21 5.79 -17.29
C PRO A 95 8.87 5.15 -16.92
N PHE A 96 8.89 4.11 -16.10
CA PHE A 96 7.78 3.18 -15.88
C PHE A 96 6.55 3.86 -15.27
N ILE A 97 6.73 4.66 -14.21
CA ILE A 97 5.64 5.35 -13.54
C ILE A 97 4.92 6.33 -14.46
N LYS A 98 5.68 7.05 -15.29
CA LYS A 98 5.09 7.97 -16.27
C LYS A 98 4.16 7.22 -17.23
N TYR A 99 4.62 6.08 -17.74
CA TYR A 99 3.83 5.26 -18.65
C TYR A 99 2.53 4.76 -18.01
N VAL A 100 2.62 4.25 -16.78
CA VAL A 100 1.44 3.76 -16.03
C VAL A 100 0.45 4.89 -15.77
N ILE A 101 0.92 6.07 -15.34
CA ILE A 101 0.06 7.24 -15.10
C ILE A 101 -0.66 7.68 -16.38
N ASP A 102 0.08 7.82 -17.49
CA ASP A 102 -0.49 8.28 -18.76
C ASP A 102 -1.54 7.28 -19.28
N TYR A 103 -1.27 5.98 -19.12
CA TYR A 103 -2.23 4.94 -19.49
C TYR A 103 -3.51 5.00 -18.64
N ILE A 104 -3.38 5.13 -17.32
CA ILE A 104 -4.53 5.26 -16.42
C ILE A 104 -5.34 6.51 -16.76
N LYS A 105 -4.69 7.65 -17.00
CA LYS A 105 -5.37 8.90 -17.39
C LYS A 105 -6.15 8.76 -18.70
N SER A 106 -5.60 8.03 -19.66
CA SER A 106 -6.27 7.77 -20.93
C SER A 106 -7.50 6.88 -20.77
N ALA A 107 -7.39 5.82 -19.96
CA ALA A 107 -8.46 4.84 -19.76
C ALA A 107 -9.55 5.32 -18.77
N CYS A 108 -9.16 6.07 -17.74
CA CYS A 108 -10.02 6.53 -16.65
C CYS A 108 -9.81 8.04 -16.37
N PRO A 109 -10.17 8.95 -17.27
CA PRO A 109 -9.85 10.38 -17.16
C PRO A 109 -10.45 11.07 -15.94
N ASN A 110 -11.53 10.52 -15.36
CA ASN A 110 -12.20 11.09 -14.20
C ASN A 110 -11.71 10.51 -12.87
N ALA A 111 -10.89 9.47 -12.87
CA ALA A 111 -10.37 8.87 -11.65
C ALA A 111 -9.20 9.70 -11.08
N LYS A 112 -9.14 9.84 -9.77
CA LYS A 112 -7.99 10.43 -9.09
C LYS A 112 -6.89 9.39 -8.95
N ILE A 113 -5.71 9.66 -9.53
CA ILE A 113 -4.54 8.80 -9.41
C ILE A 113 -3.79 9.18 -8.13
N VAL A 114 -3.47 8.17 -7.31
CA VAL A 114 -2.84 8.32 -6.00
C VAL A 114 -1.63 7.40 -5.91
N PHE A 115 -0.55 7.87 -5.30
CA PHE A 115 0.60 7.02 -5.03
C PHE A 115 0.51 6.43 -3.62
N HIS A 116 0.61 5.11 -3.52
CA HIS A 116 0.69 4.40 -2.26
C HIS A 116 2.17 4.26 -1.85
N ARG A 117 2.60 5.04 -0.86
CA ARG A 117 3.92 4.94 -0.24
C ARG A 117 3.92 3.77 0.73
N THR A 118 4.60 2.71 0.35
CA THR A 118 4.73 1.49 1.14
C THR A 118 5.81 1.64 2.24
N TRP A 119 5.85 0.73 3.18
CA TRP A 119 6.68 0.79 4.39
C TRP A 119 8.02 0.08 4.24
N SER A 120 8.97 0.44 5.11
CA SER A 120 10.27 -0.21 5.26
C SER A 120 10.15 -1.59 5.91
N TYR A 121 11.18 -2.42 5.76
CA TYR A 121 11.24 -3.74 6.36
C TYR A 121 11.54 -3.68 7.86
N ASP A 122 11.18 -4.76 8.56
CA ASP A 122 11.56 -4.99 9.95
C ASP A 122 13.07 -5.21 10.08
N PRO A 123 13.72 -4.85 11.20
CA PRO A 123 15.15 -5.07 11.40
C PRO A 123 15.61 -6.53 11.23
N LYS A 124 14.71 -7.49 11.51
CA LYS A 124 14.99 -8.92 11.37
C LYS A 124 14.65 -9.49 10.00
N SER A 125 14.28 -8.64 9.03
CA SER A 125 13.90 -9.09 7.70
C SER A 125 15.02 -9.82 6.98
N ASN A 126 14.70 -10.97 6.39
CA ASN A 126 15.59 -11.75 5.51
C ASN A 126 15.31 -11.48 4.02
N HIS A 127 14.47 -10.51 3.68
CA HIS A 127 14.14 -10.18 2.29
C HIS A 127 15.40 -9.83 1.47
N GLY A 128 15.53 -10.45 0.28
CA GLY A 128 16.71 -10.31 -0.58
C GLY A 128 17.02 -8.89 -1.06
N GLY A 129 16.04 -7.97 -1.03
CA GLY A 129 16.24 -6.55 -1.34
C GLY A 129 16.62 -5.68 -0.15
N PHE A 130 16.63 -6.18 1.07
CA PHE A 130 16.99 -5.40 2.25
C PHE A 130 18.46 -4.94 2.27
N PRO A 131 19.43 -5.71 1.71
CA PRO A 131 20.80 -5.23 1.56
C PRO A 131 20.96 -3.94 0.76
N TYR A 132 20.02 -3.56 -0.12
CA TYR A 132 20.03 -2.26 -0.82
C TYR A 132 19.98 -1.07 0.15
N TYR A 133 19.54 -1.30 1.37
CA TYR A 133 19.42 -0.32 2.46
C TYR A 133 20.34 -0.69 3.64
N ASN A 134 21.44 -1.40 3.40
CA ASN A 134 22.37 -1.87 4.45
C ASN A 134 21.70 -2.68 5.57
N ARG A 135 20.55 -3.29 5.31
CA ARG A 135 19.68 -3.94 6.32
C ARG A 135 19.27 -3.01 7.47
N ASP A 136 19.16 -1.72 7.19
CA ASP A 136 18.74 -0.69 8.13
C ASP A 136 17.31 -0.23 7.80
N THR A 137 16.39 -0.45 8.74
CA THR A 137 14.98 -0.09 8.64
C THR A 137 14.79 1.41 8.53
N ASN A 138 15.57 2.21 9.27
CA ASN A 138 15.44 3.66 9.27
C ASN A 138 15.99 4.24 7.97
N LEU A 139 17.15 3.77 7.51
CA LEU A 139 17.69 4.15 6.21
C LEU A 139 16.71 3.80 5.08
N MET A 140 16.12 2.60 5.11
CA MET A 140 15.12 2.21 4.12
C MET A 140 13.91 3.16 4.14
N TYR A 141 13.39 3.49 5.32
CA TYR A 141 12.29 4.43 5.48
C TYR A 141 12.64 5.82 4.90
N GLU A 142 13.78 6.38 5.27
CA GLU A 142 14.26 7.68 4.78
C GLU A 142 14.37 7.69 3.24
N LYS A 143 14.94 6.64 2.65
CA LYS A 143 15.07 6.49 1.21
C LYS A 143 13.71 6.34 0.51
N ILE A 144 12.76 5.63 1.09
CA ILE A 144 11.38 5.54 0.59
C ILE A 144 10.73 6.92 0.58
N VAL A 145 10.83 7.67 1.69
CA VAL A 145 10.26 9.02 1.76
C VAL A 145 10.90 9.95 0.74
N GLU A 146 12.24 9.93 0.62
CA GLU A 146 12.98 10.75 -0.33
C GLU A 146 12.54 10.48 -1.78
N ALA A 147 12.67 9.22 -2.22
CA ALA A 147 12.39 8.83 -3.61
C ALA A 147 10.92 9.10 -3.99
N THR A 148 9.99 8.66 -3.13
CA THR A 148 8.55 8.84 -3.41
C THR A 148 8.13 10.31 -3.40
N SER A 149 8.70 11.15 -2.53
CA SER A 149 8.37 12.58 -2.50
C SER A 149 8.82 13.30 -3.79
N LYS A 150 10.01 12.96 -4.31
CA LYS A 150 10.49 13.50 -5.59
C LYS A 150 9.58 13.11 -6.75
N ILE A 151 9.23 11.83 -6.84
CA ILE A 151 8.39 11.29 -7.92
C ILE A 151 6.98 11.85 -7.85
N THR A 152 6.36 11.85 -6.67
CA THR A 152 4.98 12.36 -6.52
C THR A 152 4.89 13.86 -6.76
N SER A 153 5.89 14.64 -6.36
CA SER A 153 5.98 16.07 -6.68
C SER A 153 6.08 16.30 -8.19
N LYS A 154 6.92 15.51 -8.89
CA LYS A 154 7.08 15.61 -10.35
C LYS A 154 5.78 15.40 -11.11
N TYR A 155 4.93 14.46 -10.67
CA TYR A 155 3.67 14.11 -11.33
C TYR A 155 2.42 14.68 -10.65
N SER A 156 2.59 15.50 -9.62
CA SER A 156 1.50 16.08 -8.82
C SER A 156 0.53 15.01 -8.28
N LEU A 157 1.08 13.91 -7.77
CA LEU A 157 0.31 12.81 -7.21
C LEU A 157 0.11 13.00 -5.70
N PRO A 158 -1.12 12.90 -5.19
CA PRO A 158 -1.34 12.77 -3.76
C PRO A 158 -0.78 11.42 -3.26
N ILE A 159 -0.40 11.37 -1.98
CA ILE A 159 0.26 10.22 -1.35
C ILE A 159 -0.60 9.64 -0.25
N ILE A 160 -0.82 8.32 -0.26
CA ILE A 160 -1.22 7.55 0.92
C ILE A 160 0.05 7.14 1.65
N ASP A 161 0.31 7.69 2.83
CA ASP A 161 1.59 7.52 3.53
C ASP A 161 1.56 6.42 4.59
N ASN A 162 1.49 5.17 4.15
CA ASN A 162 1.61 4.03 5.07
C ASN A 162 3.03 3.86 5.61
N ALA A 163 4.06 4.35 4.92
CA ALA A 163 5.43 4.29 5.41
C ALA A 163 5.58 5.02 6.76
N THR A 164 5.09 6.27 6.84
CA THR A 164 5.16 7.06 8.06
C THR A 164 4.28 6.50 9.17
N SER A 165 3.09 6.02 8.85
CA SER A 165 2.18 5.40 9.84
C SER A 165 2.81 4.16 10.49
N ILE A 166 3.37 3.26 9.68
CA ILE A 166 4.04 2.04 10.17
C ILE A 166 5.32 2.39 10.95
N GLN A 167 6.11 3.37 10.47
CA GLN A 167 7.32 3.80 11.18
C GLN A 167 7.01 4.40 12.56
N ARG A 168 5.92 5.17 12.68
CA ARG A 168 5.45 5.69 13.97
C ARG A 168 4.97 4.57 14.90
N ALA A 169 4.28 3.56 14.39
CA ALA A 169 3.87 2.42 15.18
C ALA A 169 5.06 1.67 15.79
N ARG A 170 6.15 1.48 15.02
CA ARG A 170 7.38 0.84 15.52
C ARG A 170 8.04 1.58 16.69
N ALA A 171 7.76 2.87 16.85
CA ALA A 171 8.27 3.65 17.99
C ALA A 171 7.46 3.43 19.29
N LEU A 172 6.30 2.77 19.21
CA LEU A 172 5.51 2.40 20.39
C LEU A 172 6.12 1.16 21.07
N ASP A 173 6.08 1.12 22.40
CA ASP A 173 6.64 0.00 23.17
C ASP A 173 5.96 -1.33 22.85
N GLU A 174 4.67 -1.31 22.51
CA GLU A 174 3.88 -2.48 22.09
C GLU A 174 4.40 -3.16 20.82
N PHE A 175 5.11 -2.41 19.97
CA PHE A 175 5.70 -2.92 18.71
C PHE A 175 7.23 -2.93 18.74
N ASN A 176 7.82 -2.76 19.91
CA ASN A 176 9.25 -2.89 20.12
C ASN A 176 9.56 -4.27 20.75
N GLU A 177 10.04 -5.20 19.92
CA GLU A 177 10.35 -6.57 20.35
C GLU A 177 11.45 -6.62 21.43
N GLU A 178 12.38 -5.65 21.48
CA GLU A 178 13.42 -5.58 22.52
C GLU A 178 12.84 -5.26 23.90
N LYS A 179 11.65 -4.63 23.92
CA LYS A 179 10.88 -4.32 25.13
C LYS A 179 9.79 -5.34 25.44
N GLY A 180 9.77 -6.46 24.71
CA GLY A 180 8.76 -7.50 24.87
C GLY A 180 7.48 -7.26 24.06
N GLY A 181 7.46 -6.28 23.17
CA GLY A 181 6.37 -6.04 22.23
C GLY A 181 6.37 -7.05 21.08
N VAL A 182 5.41 -6.89 20.15
CA VAL A 182 5.28 -7.75 18.97
C VAL A 182 5.72 -7.00 17.71
N SER A 183 6.19 -7.71 16.68
CA SER A 183 6.47 -7.04 15.40
C SER A 183 5.19 -6.59 14.71
N ILE A 184 5.20 -5.38 14.14
CA ILE A 184 4.13 -4.91 13.25
C ILE A 184 4.11 -5.66 11.90
N ASN A 185 5.15 -6.47 11.64
CA ASN A 185 5.31 -7.31 10.46
C ASN A 185 5.24 -8.80 10.85
N ARG A 186 4.65 -9.67 9.97
CA ARG A 186 4.55 -11.12 10.23
C ARG A 186 5.76 -11.93 9.78
N ASP A 187 6.50 -11.46 8.77
CA ASP A 187 7.63 -12.16 8.14
C ASP A 187 8.81 -11.23 7.85
N GLY A 188 8.86 -10.12 8.54
CA GLY A 188 9.88 -9.09 8.40
C GLY A 188 9.61 -8.05 7.31
N PHE A 189 8.56 -8.20 6.48
CA PHE A 189 8.22 -7.21 5.45
C PHE A 189 6.72 -7.07 5.17
N HIS A 190 5.93 -8.14 5.19
CA HIS A 190 4.47 -8.03 5.16
C HIS A 190 3.92 -7.61 6.52
N LEU A 191 2.82 -6.89 6.54
CA LEU A 191 2.19 -6.44 7.79
C LEU A 191 1.63 -7.61 8.61
N SER A 192 1.62 -7.50 9.94
CA SER A 192 0.91 -8.41 10.80
C SER A 192 -0.57 -8.45 10.42
N LEU A 193 -1.20 -9.61 10.61
CA LEU A 193 -2.57 -9.84 10.14
C LEU A 193 -3.61 -9.00 10.91
N ASP A 194 -3.25 -8.58 12.09
CA ASP A 194 -4.04 -7.80 13.04
C ASP A 194 -3.68 -6.31 12.97
N TYR A 195 -2.76 -5.86 13.82
CA TYR A 195 -2.43 -4.45 14.01
C TYR A 195 -1.84 -3.77 12.78
N GLY A 196 -0.94 -4.46 12.04
CA GLY A 196 -0.27 -3.87 10.90
C GLY A 196 -1.25 -3.59 9.74
N ARG A 197 -2.05 -4.59 9.35
CA ARG A 197 -3.11 -4.43 8.33
C ARG A 197 -4.15 -3.41 8.74
N TYR A 198 -4.50 -3.39 10.03
CA TYR A 198 -5.46 -2.43 10.56
C TYR A 198 -4.95 -1.00 10.44
N LEU A 199 -3.73 -0.71 10.89
CA LEU A 199 -3.13 0.62 10.82
C LEU A 199 -3.02 1.13 9.37
N ALA A 200 -2.60 0.27 8.45
CA ALA A 200 -2.52 0.63 7.04
C ALA A 200 -3.91 0.95 6.46
N GLY A 201 -4.93 0.17 6.82
CA GLY A 201 -6.33 0.43 6.47
C GLY A 201 -6.85 1.75 7.04
N LEU A 202 -6.53 2.08 8.30
CA LEU A 202 -6.87 3.36 8.93
C LEU A 202 -6.27 4.55 8.18
N THR A 203 -5.00 4.44 7.76
CA THR A 203 -4.32 5.48 6.98
C THR A 203 -5.00 5.69 5.62
N MET A 204 -5.37 4.61 4.94
CA MET A 204 -6.13 4.68 3.69
C MET A 204 -7.53 5.28 3.88
N TYR A 205 -8.24 4.88 4.94
CA TYR A 205 -9.56 5.40 5.26
C TYR A 205 -9.53 6.93 5.47
N GLU A 206 -8.62 7.42 6.28
CA GLU A 206 -8.46 8.86 6.55
C GLU A 206 -8.13 9.62 5.25
N PHE A 207 -7.26 9.07 4.40
CA PHE A 207 -6.93 9.65 3.10
C PHE A 207 -8.14 9.73 2.16
N PHE A 208 -8.88 8.64 1.97
CA PHE A 208 -9.97 8.59 1.01
C PHE A 208 -11.20 9.37 1.45
N THR A 209 -11.49 9.38 2.74
CA THR A 209 -12.73 9.99 3.27
C THR A 209 -12.54 11.39 3.82
N GLY A 210 -11.32 11.76 4.22
CA GLY A 210 -11.04 12.96 5.03
C GLY A 210 -11.60 12.88 6.46
N LYS A 211 -12.20 11.75 6.85
CA LYS A 211 -12.73 11.52 8.20
C LYS A 211 -11.60 11.07 9.12
N SER A 212 -11.63 11.49 10.39
CA SER A 212 -10.64 11.06 11.38
C SER A 212 -10.74 9.56 11.66
N LYS A 213 -9.63 8.86 11.61
CA LYS A 213 -9.52 7.44 11.99
C LYS A 213 -9.89 7.16 13.45
N LYS A 214 -9.91 8.18 14.32
CA LYS A 214 -10.39 8.06 15.71
C LYS A 214 -11.87 7.69 15.82
N THR A 215 -12.66 7.95 14.77
CA THR A 215 -14.09 7.64 14.74
C THR A 215 -14.41 6.23 14.26
N VAL A 216 -13.41 5.46 13.86
CA VAL A 216 -13.58 4.09 13.35
C VAL A 216 -13.99 3.17 14.49
N ALA A 217 -15.15 2.51 14.34
CA ALA A 217 -15.67 1.56 15.34
C ALA A 217 -15.08 0.15 15.20
N PHE A 218 -14.74 -0.26 13.97
CA PHE A 218 -14.18 -1.58 13.68
C PHE A 218 -12.78 -1.75 14.30
N ALA A 219 -12.53 -2.94 14.84
CA ALA A 219 -11.20 -3.43 15.20
C ALA A 219 -11.11 -4.92 14.82
N PRO A 220 -9.95 -5.45 14.40
CA PRO A 220 -9.79 -6.87 14.14
C PRO A 220 -10.02 -7.70 15.41
N GLU A 221 -10.57 -8.90 15.24
CA GLU A 221 -10.82 -9.83 16.33
C GLU A 221 -9.53 -10.21 17.07
N GLY A 222 -9.60 -10.35 18.38
CA GLY A 222 -8.45 -10.74 19.22
C GLY A 222 -7.43 -9.63 19.51
N THR A 223 -7.68 -8.38 19.05
CA THR A 223 -6.78 -7.25 19.32
C THR A 223 -7.05 -6.60 20.69
N ASP A 224 -5.99 -6.05 21.30
CA ASP A 224 -6.11 -5.29 22.55
C ASP A 224 -6.72 -3.89 22.27
N PRO A 225 -7.85 -3.52 22.89
CA PRO A 225 -8.48 -2.22 22.70
C PRO A 225 -7.54 -1.03 23.03
N ALA A 226 -6.63 -1.17 23.99
CA ALA A 226 -5.69 -0.11 24.34
C ALA A 226 -4.67 0.13 23.22
N ILE A 227 -4.21 -0.93 22.55
CA ILE A 227 -3.32 -0.82 21.40
C ILE A 227 -4.09 -0.22 20.21
N ILE A 228 -5.33 -0.64 19.97
CA ILE A 228 -6.19 -0.08 18.92
C ILE A 228 -6.33 1.44 19.06
N GLU A 229 -6.60 1.95 20.25
CA GLU A 229 -6.72 3.39 20.49
C GLU A 229 -5.38 4.13 20.25
N LYS A 230 -4.24 3.53 20.59
CA LYS A 230 -2.92 4.10 20.24
C LYS A 230 -2.72 4.18 18.73
N LEU A 231 -3.08 3.13 17.98
CA LEU A 231 -2.98 3.14 16.51
C LEU A 231 -3.89 4.19 15.86
N LYS A 232 -5.09 4.40 16.40
CA LYS A 232 -6.01 5.47 15.95
C LYS A 232 -5.46 6.88 16.25
N ALA A 233 -4.53 7.02 17.20
CA ALA A 233 -3.95 8.29 17.58
C ALA A 233 -2.70 8.67 16.79
N LEU A 234 -2.09 7.72 16.03
CA LEU A 234 -0.90 7.96 15.20
C LEU A 234 -1.21 8.83 13.99
#